data_ff59f94444290a2bbf81a9e4d6e5765d
#
_entry.id   ff59f94444290a2bbf81a9e4d6e5765d
#
_cell.length_a   1.000
_cell.length_b   1.000
_cell.length_c   1.000
_cell.angle_alpha   90.00
_cell.angle_beta   90.00
_cell.angle_gamma   90.00
#
_symmetry.space_group_name_H-M   'P 1'
#
loop_
_entity.id
_entity.type
_entity.pdbx_description
1 polymer ?
#
loop_
_entity_poly.entity_id
_entity_poly.type
_entity_poly.pdbx_seq_one_letter_code
_entity_poly.pdbx_strand_id
1 'polypeptide(L)'
;MPKREEVSVKKTKKTRPKIRPLTREEVKRLKPRKAREAPPRDSVLTGKRRLYVASPAGRRFAPVARAERVGKRRGSDIWRVDVQLPPQGRETHLPLEMEKIPIARLRREAPRAAVIGGFCPPWADVTYRLVGKQRPKERAMFAKGKRVRPLYVFNDRRRLVTNGSYPWWSIGKVTSNRGTGTGTLIGSKIFLTAGHVVPWDSADPWMKFAPAWNIPAVSFGEWDCVRAHGVSVGNPPSGSDEAANDVAVVQLETNLGDTLGFWGWNRYHDDWDDVGYWTSVGYPEDWPDQPVFEDADTVEDADSEGDGLLLETEASLTHGNSGGPFCAWFSTPNGPDPRVIGVVSSQGNLDVFPQDHDNFLAAGKIASDLIKWGRVNMM
;
A
#
# COMPACT_ATOMS: atom_id res chain seq x y z
N MET A 1 30.47 34.01 -49.14
CA MET A 1 29.43 33.21 -48.49
C MET A 1 30.11 32.10 -47.72
N PRO A 2 30.10 32.09 -46.40
CA PRO A 2 30.73 30.99 -45.61
C PRO A 2 29.77 29.80 -45.58
N LYS A 3 30.32 28.62 -45.82
CA LYS A 3 29.65 27.31 -45.69
C LYS A 3 29.24 27.08 -44.25
N ARG A 4 27.97 26.79 -44.00
CA ARG A 4 27.49 26.29 -42.72
C ARG A 4 27.99 24.85 -42.53
N GLU A 5 28.80 24.60 -41.50
CA GLU A 5 29.07 23.25 -40.99
C GLU A 5 27.84 22.70 -40.33
N GLU A 6 27.31 21.59 -40.85
CA GLU A 6 26.29 20.79 -40.16
C GLU A 6 26.92 20.06 -38.98
N VAL A 7 26.60 20.51 -37.75
CA VAL A 7 26.98 19.80 -36.54
C VAL A 7 26.05 18.57 -36.42
N SER A 8 26.57 17.43 -36.79
CA SER A 8 25.92 16.13 -36.57
C SER A 8 25.82 15.83 -35.07
N VAL A 9 24.64 16.09 -34.49
CA VAL A 9 24.34 15.67 -33.11
C VAL A 9 24.22 14.15 -33.09
N LYS A 10 25.26 13.46 -32.63
CA LYS A 10 25.21 12.03 -32.33
C LYS A 10 24.15 11.80 -31.26
N LYS A 11 22.98 11.27 -31.64
CA LYS A 11 21.98 10.72 -30.70
C LYS A 11 22.67 9.61 -29.91
N THR A 12 23.08 9.88 -28.68
CA THR A 12 23.50 8.86 -27.72
C THR A 12 22.32 7.93 -27.50
N LYS A 13 22.49 6.64 -27.86
CA LYS A 13 21.51 5.60 -27.51
C LYS A 13 21.41 5.59 -26.01
N LYS A 14 20.33 6.16 -25.44
CA LYS A 14 19.97 6.01 -24.02
C LYS A 14 19.84 4.50 -23.79
N THR A 15 20.77 3.92 -23.03
CA THR A 15 20.67 2.52 -22.58
C THR A 15 19.47 2.45 -21.64
N ARG A 16 18.42 1.70 -22.03
CA ARG A 16 17.25 1.48 -21.18
C ARG A 16 17.71 0.96 -19.82
N PRO A 17 17.16 1.49 -18.71
CA PRO A 17 17.50 1.00 -17.37
C PRO A 17 17.30 -0.50 -17.31
N LYS A 18 18.23 -1.24 -16.66
CA LYS A 18 18.13 -2.70 -16.49
C LYS A 18 16.89 -3.12 -15.71
N ILE A 19 16.32 -2.21 -14.91
CA ILE A 19 15.11 -2.38 -14.10
C ILE A 19 14.12 -1.33 -14.58
N ARG A 20 12.97 -1.78 -15.09
CA ARG A 20 11.89 -0.91 -15.59
C ARG A 20 10.53 -1.51 -15.32
N PRO A 21 9.46 -0.70 -15.27
CA PRO A 21 8.11 -1.23 -15.22
C PRO A 21 7.81 -2.07 -16.48
N LEU A 22 7.03 -3.11 -16.31
CA LEU A 22 6.49 -3.90 -17.41
C LEU A 22 5.30 -3.19 -18.02
N THR A 23 5.21 -3.19 -19.34
CA THR A 23 4.02 -2.70 -20.04
C THR A 23 2.81 -3.59 -19.74
N ARG A 24 1.60 -3.05 -19.93
CA ARG A 24 0.36 -3.86 -19.81
C ARG A 24 0.40 -5.12 -20.67
N GLU A 25 0.93 -5.03 -21.87
CA GLU A 25 1.01 -6.20 -22.78
C GLU A 25 2.01 -7.24 -22.28
N GLU A 26 3.12 -6.82 -21.69
CA GLU A 26 4.06 -7.74 -21.04
C GLU A 26 3.40 -8.41 -19.84
N VAL A 27 2.71 -7.65 -18.97
CA VAL A 27 2.00 -8.20 -17.81
C VAL A 27 0.88 -9.16 -18.23
N LYS A 28 0.14 -8.88 -19.32
CA LYS A 28 -0.90 -9.80 -19.85
C LYS A 28 -0.35 -11.14 -20.30
N ARG A 29 0.91 -11.19 -20.73
CA ARG A 29 1.59 -12.43 -21.15
C ARG A 29 2.09 -13.26 -19.99
N LEU A 30 2.22 -12.68 -18.80
CA LEU A 30 2.65 -13.41 -17.61
C LEU A 30 1.56 -14.38 -17.17
N LYS A 31 1.97 -15.65 -16.96
CA LYS A 31 1.06 -16.68 -16.46
C LYS A 31 1.09 -16.70 -14.93
N PRO A 32 -0.07 -16.77 -14.26
CA PRO A 32 -0.11 -16.97 -12.82
C PRO A 32 0.80 -18.12 -12.38
N ARG A 33 1.50 -17.92 -11.28
CA ARG A 33 2.41 -18.93 -10.74
C ARG A 33 1.79 -19.55 -9.50
N LYS A 34 1.76 -20.87 -9.46
CA LYS A 34 1.34 -21.62 -8.28
C LYS A 34 2.43 -21.65 -7.23
N ALA A 35 2.02 -21.74 -5.97
CA ALA A 35 2.90 -21.97 -4.84
C ALA A 35 3.80 -23.19 -5.09
N ARG A 36 5.06 -23.09 -4.65
CA ARG A 36 6.05 -24.18 -4.77
C ARG A 36 6.06 -25.06 -3.54
N GLU A 37 5.62 -24.53 -2.42
CA GLU A 37 5.63 -25.17 -1.11
C GLU A 37 4.28 -25.03 -0.43
N ALA A 38 4.01 -25.89 0.55
CA ALA A 38 2.87 -25.71 1.43
C ALA A 38 3.15 -24.57 2.43
N PRO A 39 2.13 -23.79 2.81
CA PRO A 39 2.31 -22.75 3.82
C PRO A 39 2.73 -23.36 5.16
N PRO A 40 3.50 -22.65 6.00
CA PRO A 40 3.84 -23.08 7.34
C PRO A 40 2.59 -23.45 8.14
N ARG A 41 2.66 -24.51 8.93
CA ARG A 41 1.49 -25.08 9.65
C ARG A 41 0.75 -24.09 10.54
N ASP A 42 1.47 -23.15 11.12
CA ASP A 42 0.94 -22.12 12.02
C ASP A 42 0.79 -20.75 11.35
N SER A 43 0.80 -20.71 10.01
CA SER A 43 0.66 -19.44 9.29
C SER A 43 -0.81 -19.00 9.21
N VAL A 44 -1.02 -17.69 9.03
CA VAL A 44 -2.34 -17.11 8.78
C VAL A 44 -3.01 -17.67 7.50
N LEU A 45 -2.24 -18.28 6.60
CA LEU A 45 -2.73 -18.89 5.36
C LEU A 45 -3.39 -20.25 5.55
N THR A 46 -3.17 -20.95 6.66
CA THR A 46 -3.71 -22.32 6.85
C THR A 46 -5.17 -22.33 7.25
N GLY A 47 -5.79 -21.17 7.45
CA GLY A 47 -7.17 -21.05 7.92
C GLY A 47 -7.40 -21.58 9.35
N LYS A 48 -6.39 -22.11 10.00
CA LYS A 48 -6.42 -22.47 11.42
C LYS A 48 -6.18 -21.19 12.21
N ARG A 49 -7.24 -20.37 12.33
CA ARG A 49 -7.19 -19.19 13.20
C ARG A 49 -7.06 -19.65 14.64
N ARG A 50 -5.89 -19.50 15.22
CA ARG A 50 -5.77 -19.28 16.65
C ARG A 50 -5.95 -17.78 16.87
N LEU A 51 -7.11 -17.39 17.36
CA LEU A 51 -7.30 -16.05 17.90
C LEU A 51 -6.42 -15.95 19.15
N TYR A 52 -5.30 -15.28 19.02
CA TYR A 52 -4.51 -14.88 20.18
C TYR A 52 -5.08 -13.53 20.65
N VAL A 53 -5.80 -13.56 21.76
CA VAL A 53 -6.15 -12.34 22.45
C VAL A 53 -4.95 -11.98 23.34
N ALA A 54 -4.17 -10.97 22.95
CA ALA A 54 -3.09 -10.47 23.79
C ALA A 54 -3.69 -9.84 25.06
N SER A 55 -3.24 -10.27 26.20
CA SER A 55 -3.54 -9.59 27.47
C SER A 55 -2.38 -8.66 27.82
N PRO A 56 -2.63 -7.41 28.21
CA PRO A 56 -1.60 -6.48 28.67
C PRO A 56 -0.75 -7.00 29.84
N ALA A 57 -1.13 -8.08 30.46
CA ALA A 57 -0.47 -8.65 31.64
C ALA A 57 0.43 -9.86 31.33
N GLY A 58 0.80 -10.13 30.10
CA GLY A 58 1.68 -11.27 29.74
C GLY A 58 1.09 -12.65 30.05
N ARG A 59 -0.21 -12.75 30.27
CA ARG A 59 -0.87 -14.06 30.52
C ARG A 59 -1.08 -14.76 29.17
N ARG A 60 -0.53 -15.98 29.05
CA ARG A 60 -0.85 -16.88 27.94
C ARG A 60 -2.31 -17.30 28.05
N PHE A 61 -3.09 -16.99 27.03
CA PHE A 61 -4.44 -17.53 26.92
C PHE A 61 -4.36 -18.98 26.42
N ALA A 62 -5.08 -19.86 27.08
CA ALA A 62 -5.39 -21.15 26.50
C ALA A 62 -6.27 -20.96 25.24
N PRO A 63 -6.17 -21.83 24.23
CA PRO A 63 -7.01 -21.73 23.07
C PRO A 63 -8.49 -21.86 23.45
N VAL A 64 -9.26 -20.78 23.30
CA VAL A 64 -10.65 -20.65 23.75
C VAL A 64 -11.64 -21.13 22.69
N ALA A 65 -11.19 -21.65 21.55
CA ALA A 65 -12.09 -22.06 20.48
C ALA A 65 -12.16 -23.58 20.34
N ARG A 66 -13.32 -24.17 20.57
CA ARG A 66 -13.70 -25.46 20.00
C ARG A 66 -14.23 -25.20 18.60
N ALA A 67 -13.57 -25.72 17.59
CA ALA A 67 -14.07 -25.70 16.23
C ALA A 67 -14.88 -26.98 15.98
N GLU A 68 -16.15 -26.86 15.65
CA GLU A 68 -17.04 -27.97 15.30
C GLU A 68 -17.39 -27.87 13.81
N ARG A 69 -17.20 -28.95 13.06
CA ARG A 69 -17.63 -29.01 11.67
C ARG A 69 -19.14 -29.20 11.61
N VAL A 70 -19.86 -28.20 11.12
CA VAL A 70 -21.33 -28.17 11.08
C VAL A 70 -21.93 -28.52 9.72
N GLY A 71 -21.12 -28.63 8.66
CA GLY A 71 -21.65 -29.00 7.36
C GLY A 71 -20.70 -28.79 6.18
N LYS A 72 -21.23 -28.98 4.96
CA LYS A 72 -20.60 -28.63 3.69
C LYS A 72 -21.50 -27.74 2.85
N ARG A 73 -20.95 -26.71 2.23
CA ARG A 73 -21.66 -25.91 1.24
C ARG A 73 -20.75 -25.66 0.03
N ARG A 74 -21.20 -26.06 -1.16
CA ARG A 74 -20.47 -25.91 -2.45
C ARG A 74 -19.03 -26.43 -2.40
N GLY A 75 -18.80 -27.61 -1.78
CA GLY A 75 -17.48 -28.23 -1.71
C GLY A 75 -16.58 -27.76 -0.55
N SER A 76 -16.96 -26.71 0.18
CA SER A 76 -16.21 -26.21 1.35
C SER A 76 -16.84 -26.68 2.65
N ASP A 77 -16.00 -27.09 3.60
CA ASP A 77 -16.47 -27.42 4.96
C ASP A 77 -16.84 -26.15 5.72
N ILE A 78 -17.98 -26.18 6.41
CA ILE A 78 -18.44 -25.10 7.28
C ILE A 78 -18.10 -25.51 8.72
N TRP A 79 -17.37 -24.65 9.39
CA TRP A 79 -16.97 -24.82 10.79
C TRP A 79 -17.69 -23.80 11.64
N ARG A 80 -18.28 -24.25 12.75
CA ARG A 80 -18.76 -23.40 13.85
C ARG A 80 -17.60 -23.21 14.80
N VAL A 81 -17.24 -21.97 15.06
CA VAL A 81 -16.22 -21.60 16.05
C VAL A 81 -16.93 -20.78 17.10
N ASP A 82 -17.14 -21.39 18.29
CA ASP A 82 -17.70 -20.65 19.42
C ASP A 82 -16.55 -19.84 20.05
N VAL A 83 -16.51 -18.57 19.73
CA VAL A 83 -15.59 -17.61 20.37
C VAL A 83 -16.30 -17.05 21.59
N GLN A 84 -15.80 -17.35 22.80
CA GLN A 84 -16.20 -16.58 23.96
C GLN A 84 -15.58 -15.18 23.83
N LEU A 85 -16.39 -14.22 23.40
CA LEU A 85 -15.99 -12.82 23.48
C LEU A 85 -15.83 -12.49 24.97
N PRO A 86 -14.75 -11.82 25.35
CA PRO A 86 -14.68 -11.26 26.71
C PRO A 86 -15.89 -10.35 26.91
N PRO A 87 -16.45 -10.27 28.14
CA PRO A 87 -17.53 -9.36 28.43
C PRO A 87 -17.11 -7.98 27.94
N GLN A 88 -18.03 -7.27 27.24
CA GLN A 88 -17.80 -5.99 26.55
C GLN A 88 -16.88 -5.06 27.35
N GLY A 89 -15.60 -5.32 27.31
CA GLY A 89 -14.55 -4.47 27.79
C GLY A 89 -14.10 -3.61 26.60
N ARG A 90 -13.70 -2.39 26.85
CA ARG A 90 -13.12 -1.48 25.86
C ARG A 90 -12.19 -2.26 24.95
N GLU A 91 -12.36 -2.12 23.65
CA GLU A 91 -11.36 -2.63 22.69
C GLU A 91 -10.00 -2.10 23.13
N THR A 92 -9.15 -2.99 23.61
CA THR A 92 -7.81 -2.61 24.02
C THR A 92 -6.95 -2.63 22.79
N HIS A 93 -6.60 -1.44 22.31
CA HIS A 93 -5.59 -1.26 21.28
C HIS A 93 -4.21 -1.22 21.92
N LEU A 94 -3.18 -1.70 21.22
CA LEU A 94 -1.82 -1.45 21.65
C LEU A 94 -1.49 0.04 21.44
N PRO A 95 -0.79 0.66 22.40
CA PRO A 95 -0.35 2.05 22.22
C PRO A 95 0.67 2.12 21.06
N LEU A 96 0.53 3.15 20.25
CA LEU A 96 1.41 3.41 19.12
C LEU A 96 2.52 4.41 19.52
N GLU A 97 3.77 3.98 19.50
CA GLU A 97 4.90 4.88 19.61
C GLU A 97 5.12 5.61 18.29
N MET A 98 5.27 6.92 18.31
CA MET A 98 5.41 7.72 17.09
C MET A 98 6.62 8.62 17.16
N GLU A 99 7.39 8.68 16.06
CA GLU A 99 8.55 9.56 15.95
C GLU A 99 8.65 10.20 14.56
N LYS A 100 8.77 11.51 14.53
CA LYS A 100 9.17 12.22 13.32
C LYS A 100 10.68 12.08 13.13
N ILE A 101 11.10 11.51 12.00
CA ILE A 101 12.52 11.34 11.68
C ILE A 101 13.01 12.58 10.92
N PRO A 102 14.00 13.31 11.44
CA PRO A 102 14.65 14.37 10.69
C PRO A 102 15.34 13.83 9.42
N ILE A 103 15.17 14.49 8.29
CA ILE A 103 15.73 14.08 6.99
C ILE A 103 17.27 13.88 7.08
N ALA A 104 17.97 14.74 7.82
CA ALA A 104 19.41 14.62 8.02
C ALA A 104 19.81 13.31 8.73
N ARG A 105 19.00 12.86 9.72
CA ARG A 105 19.20 11.56 10.38
C ARG A 105 18.92 10.42 9.41
N LEU A 106 17.83 10.49 8.67
CA LEU A 106 17.46 9.48 7.69
C LEU A 106 18.54 9.28 6.62
N ARG A 107 19.08 10.38 6.07
CA ARG A 107 20.17 10.35 5.09
C ARG A 107 21.45 9.71 5.62
N ARG A 108 21.74 9.88 6.91
CA ARG A 108 22.92 9.31 7.55
C ARG A 108 22.75 7.82 7.84
N GLU A 109 21.58 7.40 8.28
CA GLU A 109 21.32 6.07 8.83
C GLU A 109 20.75 5.08 7.80
N ALA A 110 20.11 5.57 6.73
CA ALA A 110 19.56 4.70 5.69
C ALA A 110 20.68 3.95 4.95
N PRO A 111 20.52 2.64 4.76
CA PRO A 111 21.49 1.84 4.00
C PRO A 111 21.66 2.35 2.57
N ARG A 112 22.91 2.36 2.06
CA ARG A 112 23.23 2.86 0.71
C ARG A 112 22.75 1.97 -0.44
N ALA A 113 22.27 0.76 -0.17
CA ALA A 113 21.78 -0.16 -1.19
C ALA A 113 20.73 0.51 -2.12
N ALA A 114 20.97 0.43 -3.42
CA ALA A 114 20.21 1.20 -4.41
C ALA A 114 18.79 0.67 -4.64
N VAL A 115 18.58 -0.63 -4.46
CA VAL A 115 17.33 -1.31 -4.84
C VAL A 115 16.70 -2.00 -3.65
N ILE A 116 15.42 -1.75 -3.46
CA ILE A 116 14.61 -2.42 -2.44
C ILE A 116 13.71 -3.43 -3.16
N GLY A 117 14.11 -4.71 -3.17
CA GLY A 117 13.32 -5.78 -3.75
C GLY A 117 12.10 -6.14 -2.91
N GLY A 118 11.09 -6.72 -3.57
CA GLY A 118 9.98 -7.40 -2.92
C GLY A 118 10.38 -8.80 -2.43
N PHE A 119 9.51 -9.39 -1.64
CA PHE A 119 9.63 -10.78 -1.20
C PHE A 119 8.35 -11.54 -1.49
N CYS A 120 8.46 -12.60 -2.27
CA CYS A 120 7.37 -13.51 -2.56
C CYS A 120 7.61 -14.83 -1.82
N PRO A 121 6.78 -15.18 -0.84
CA PRO A 121 6.93 -16.45 -0.15
C PRO A 121 6.79 -17.63 -1.10
N PRO A 122 7.54 -18.74 -0.89
CA PRO A 122 7.46 -19.93 -1.77
C PRO A 122 6.09 -20.62 -1.75
N TRP A 123 5.31 -20.40 -0.68
CA TRP A 123 3.93 -20.90 -0.51
C TRP A 123 2.85 -19.97 -1.06
N ALA A 124 3.20 -18.85 -1.70
CA ALA A 124 2.23 -17.92 -2.26
C ALA A 124 1.93 -18.21 -3.73
N ASP A 125 0.64 -18.28 -4.05
CA ASP A 125 0.19 -18.15 -5.43
C ASP A 125 0.43 -16.70 -5.89
N VAL A 126 0.92 -16.52 -7.11
CA VAL A 126 1.19 -15.20 -7.69
C VAL A 126 0.22 -14.91 -8.82
N THR A 127 -0.47 -13.77 -8.73
CA THR A 127 -1.23 -13.22 -9.86
C THR A 127 -0.69 -11.85 -10.24
N TYR A 128 -0.48 -11.67 -11.53
CA TYR A 128 0.14 -10.45 -12.06
C TYR A 128 -0.86 -9.33 -12.30
N ARG A 129 -2.16 -9.63 -12.31
CA ARG A 129 -3.22 -8.65 -12.55
C ARG A 129 -4.31 -8.78 -11.51
N LEU A 130 -4.83 -7.64 -11.10
CA LEU A 130 -6.08 -7.61 -10.37
C LEU A 130 -7.25 -7.96 -11.28
N VAL A 131 -8.21 -8.65 -10.73
CA VAL A 131 -9.49 -8.94 -11.37
C VAL A 131 -10.55 -8.20 -10.58
N GLY A 132 -11.41 -7.49 -11.27
CA GLY A 132 -12.40 -6.67 -10.59
C GLY A 132 -13.70 -6.50 -11.36
N LYS A 133 -14.72 -6.06 -10.62
CA LYS A 133 -16.04 -5.74 -11.15
C LYS A 133 -16.25 -4.22 -11.08
N GLN A 134 -16.79 -3.65 -12.16
CA GLN A 134 -17.26 -2.28 -12.13
C GLN A 134 -18.44 -2.12 -11.18
N ARG A 135 -18.53 -0.97 -10.54
CA ARG A 135 -19.69 -0.63 -9.73
C ARG A 135 -20.90 -0.36 -10.63
N PRO A 136 -22.10 -0.86 -10.28
CA PRO A 136 -23.32 -0.39 -10.94
C PRO A 136 -23.46 1.13 -10.75
N LYS A 137 -23.68 1.87 -11.84
CA LYS A 137 -23.61 3.35 -11.89
C LYS A 137 -24.49 4.11 -10.88
N GLU A 138 -25.48 3.49 -10.25
CA GLU A 138 -26.50 4.21 -9.47
C GLU A 138 -26.18 4.38 -7.97
N ARG A 139 -25.14 3.77 -7.43
CA ARG A 139 -24.84 3.81 -5.98
C ARG A 139 -23.64 4.64 -5.55
N ALA A 140 -22.98 5.31 -6.50
CA ALA A 140 -21.68 5.95 -6.26
C ALA A 140 -21.68 7.21 -5.38
N MET A 141 -22.81 7.77 -4.97
CA MET A 141 -22.82 9.13 -4.40
C MET A 141 -23.22 9.25 -2.93
N PHE A 142 -23.52 8.17 -2.22
CA PHE A 142 -24.01 8.29 -0.84
C PHE A 142 -23.45 7.18 0.07
N ALA A 143 -22.39 7.46 0.78
CA ALA A 143 -22.03 6.69 1.96
C ALA A 143 -22.74 7.30 3.18
N LYS A 144 -23.57 6.51 3.87
CA LYS A 144 -24.30 6.89 5.11
C LYS A 144 -25.10 8.21 5.01
N GLY A 145 -25.73 8.48 3.87
CA GLY A 145 -26.57 9.68 3.71
C GLY A 145 -25.82 11.02 3.60
N LYS A 146 -24.50 11.01 3.61
CA LYS A 146 -23.68 12.21 3.38
C LYS A 146 -23.07 12.13 1.97
N ARG A 147 -23.09 13.26 1.26
CA ARG A 147 -22.38 13.43 0.00
C ARG A 147 -20.89 13.43 0.31
N VAL A 148 -20.20 12.31 0.07
CA VAL A 148 -18.74 12.28 0.13
C VAL A 148 -18.26 13.08 -1.07
N ARG A 149 -17.51 14.17 -0.84
CA ARG A 149 -16.80 14.85 -1.92
C ARG A 149 -15.65 13.93 -2.31
N PRO A 150 -15.61 13.42 -3.56
CA PRO A 150 -14.41 12.74 -4.02
C PRO A 150 -13.24 13.71 -3.89
N LEU A 151 -12.05 13.19 -3.63
CA LEU A 151 -10.81 13.84 -4.02
C LEU A 151 -11.04 14.17 -5.51
N TYR A 152 -10.46 13.71 -6.49
CA TYR A 152 -10.99 13.88 -7.84
C TYR A 152 -11.26 12.50 -8.44
N VAL A 153 -12.44 12.35 -9.06
CA VAL A 153 -12.80 11.16 -9.82
C VAL A 153 -12.89 11.61 -11.26
N PHE A 154 -11.82 11.43 -11.98
CA PHE A 154 -11.80 11.53 -13.44
C PHE A 154 -12.57 10.33 -13.98
N ASN A 155 -13.01 10.25 -15.13
CA ASN A 155 -13.72 9.18 -15.81
C ASN A 155 -13.65 7.78 -15.08
N ASP A 156 -14.37 7.62 -13.97
CA ASP A 156 -14.23 6.57 -12.95
C ASP A 156 -14.04 5.18 -13.55
N ARG A 157 -12.80 4.71 -13.60
CA ARG A 157 -12.40 3.38 -14.09
C ARG A 157 -12.17 2.40 -12.95
N ARG A 158 -12.40 2.83 -11.71
CA ARG A 158 -12.20 2.02 -10.52
C ARG A 158 -13.02 0.74 -10.55
N ARG A 159 -12.44 -0.32 -10.02
CA ARG A 159 -13.03 -1.66 -9.92
C ARG A 159 -12.86 -2.22 -8.53
N LEU A 160 -13.87 -2.95 -8.07
CA LEU A 160 -13.80 -3.72 -6.85
C LEU A 160 -12.83 -4.89 -7.02
N VAL A 161 -11.87 -5.06 -6.11
CA VAL A 161 -10.95 -6.21 -6.12
C VAL A 161 -11.74 -7.49 -5.81
N THR A 162 -11.61 -8.50 -6.65
CA THR A 162 -12.34 -9.78 -6.49
C THR A 162 -11.41 -10.99 -6.36
N ASN A 163 -10.10 -10.81 -6.48
CA ASN A 163 -9.12 -11.88 -6.32
C ASN A 163 -8.05 -11.48 -5.29
N GLY A 164 -7.69 -12.42 -4.42
CA GLY A 164 -6.66 -12.24 -3.42
C GLY A 164 -5.55 -13.28 -3.58
N SER A 165 -4.35 -12.82 -3.94
CA SER A 165 -3.12 -13.61 -3.99
C SER A 165 -1.94 -12.65 -3.90
N TYR A 166 -0.72 -13.18 -3.75
CA TYR A 166 0.46 -12.31 -3.79
C TYR A 166 0.60 -11.59 -5.15
N PRO A 167 0.93 -10.32 -5.18
CA PRO A 167 1.26 -9.44 -4.05
C PRO A 167 0.04 -8.68 -3.47
N TRP A 168 -1.13 -8.76 -4.09
CA TRP A 168 -2.30 -7.91 -3.85
C TRP A 168 -2.88 -8.03 -2.43
N TRP A 169 -2.80 -9.22 -1.83
CA TRP A 169 -3.25 -9.45 -0.47
C TRP A 169 -2.39 -8.78 0.62
N SER A 170 -1.20 -8.29 0.27
CA SER A 170 -0.32 -7.55 1.17
C SER A 170 -0.59 -6.04 1.19
N ILE A 171 -1.63 -5.60 0.46
CA ILE A 171 -2.22 -4.28 0.59
C ILE A 171 -3.44 -4.38 1.52
N GLY A 172 -3.57 -3.48 2.45
CA GLY A 172 -4.58 -3.57 3.50
C GLY A 172 -5.19 -2.24 3.90
N LYS A 173 -6.34 -2.35 4.57
CA LYS A 173 -6.97 -1.21 5.23
C LYS A 173 -6.18 -0.84 6.46
N VAL A 174 -5.95 0.43 6.65
CA VAL A 174 -5.43 1.03 7.87
C VAL A 174 -6.58 1.68 8.62
N THR A 175 -6.64 1.44 9.93
CA THR A 175 -7.62 2.08 10.82
C THR A 175 -6.88 2.66 12.02
N SER A 176 -7.19 3.89 12.39
CA SER A 176 -6.64 4.58 13.55
C SER A 176 -7.71 5.39 14.25
N ASN A 177 -7.42 5.95 15.41
CA ASN A 177 -8.32 6.89 16.07
C ASN A 177 -8.49 8.22 15.30
N ARG A 178 -7.80 8.39 14.17
CA ARG A 178 -7.94 9.51 13.26
C ARG A 178 -8.87 9.23 12.08
N GLY A 179 -9.03 7.97 11.68
CA GLY A 179 -9.83 7.57 10.53
C GLY A 179 -9.30 6.34 9.84
N THR A 180 -9.59 6.24 8.56
CA THR A 180 -9.19 5.11 7.71
C THR A 180 -8.27 5.55 6.59
N GLY A 181 -7.39 4.64 6.20
CA GLY A 181 -6.48 4.80 5.09
C GLY A 181 -6.11 3.44 4.49
N THR A 182 -5.07 3.45 3.70
CA THR A 182 -4.52 2.27 3.04
C THR A 182 -3.05 2.10 3.41
N GLY A 183 -2.58 0.88 3.45
CA GLY A 183 -1.16 0.56 3.67
C GLY A 183 -0.71 -0.62 2.83
N THR A 184 0.60 -0.74 2.64
CA THR A 184 1.22 -1.79 1.82
C THR A 184 2.39 -2.40 2.55
N LEU A 185 2.37 -3.73 2.77
CA LEU A 185 3.53 -4.42 3.35
C LEU A 185 4.76 -4.17 2.48
N ILE A 186 5.82 -3.62 3.09
CA ILE A 186 7.05 -3.22 2.43
C ILE A 186 8.29 -3.88 3.04
N GLY A 187 8.11 -4.70 4.05
CA GLY A 187 9.13 -5.47 4.75
C GLY A 187 8.50 -6.56 5.60
N SER A 188 9.35 -7.32 6.32
CA SER A 188 8.93 -8.43 7.16
C SER A 188 7.87 -8.01 8.18
N LYS A 189 8.10 -6.89 8.86
CA LYS A 189 7.31 -6.41 9.99
C LYS A 189 6.75 -5.00 9.79
N ILE A 190 6.94 -4.44 8.61
CA ILE A 190 6.56 -3.06 8.32
C ILE A 190 5.65 -2.92 7.10
N PHE A 191 4.76 -1.94 7.15
CA PHE A 191 4.04 -1.45 6.00
C PHE A 191 4.30 0.04 5.75
N LEU A 192 4.05 0.47 4.54
CA LEU A 192 4.15 1.83 4.05
C LEU A 192 2.74 2.44 4.00
N THR A 193 2.59 3.69 4.41
CA THR A 193 1.36 4.48 4.31
C THR A 193 1.70 5.97 4.17
N ALA A 194 0.71 6.83 4.02
CA ALA A 194 0.91 8.27 4.07
C ALA A 194 1.17 8.75 5.50
N GLY A 195 1.96 9.81 5.63
CA GLY A 195 2.28 10.39 6.93
C GLY A 195 1.04 10.89 7.65
N HIS A 196 0.12 11.56 6.95
CA HIS A 196 -1.10 12.11 7.53
C HIS A 196 -2.12 11.04 8.01
N VAL A 197 -1.96 9.78 7.64
CA VAL A 197 -2.78 8.65 8.15
C VAL A 197 -2.41 8.29 9.59
N VAL A 198 -1.18 8.59 10.00
CA VAL A 198 -0.69 8.33 11.36
C VAL A 198 -1.25 9.38 12.33
N PRO A 199 -1.75 8.99 13.50
CA PRO A 199 -2.41 9.91 14.44
C PRO A 199 -1.43 10.71 15.31
N TRP A 200 -0.56 11.54 14.71
CA TRP A 200 0.53 12.26 15.35
C TRP A 200 0.13 13.17 16.52
N ASP A 201 -1.08 13.68 16.49
CA ASP A 201 -1.64 14.65 17.46
C ASP A 201 -2.56 14.00 18.50
N SER A 202 -2.68 12.66 18.49
CA SER A 202 -3.51 11.95 19.46
C SER A 202 -2.81 11.79 20.81
N ALA A 203 -3.56 12.02 21.88
CA ALA A 203 -3.08 11.76 23.25
C ALA A 203 -3.03 10.26 23.59
N ASP A 204 -3.82 9.43 22.93
CA ASP A 204 -3.87 7.98 23.07
C ASP A 204 -3.85 7.34 21.68
N PRO A 205 -2.68 7.36 21.00
CA PRO A 205 -2.57 6.93 19.62
C PRO A 205 -2.62 5.40 19.50
N TRP A 206 -3.44 4.94 18.57
CA TRP A 206 -3.46 3.54 18.15
C TRP A 206 -3.67 3.42 16.64
N MET A 207 -3.21 2.34 16.06
CA MET A 207 -3.38 2.03 14.65
C MET A 207 -3.46 0.52 14.44
N LYS A 208 -4.25 0.09 13.47
CA LYS A 208 -4.38 -1.31 13.02
C LYS A 208 -4.20 -1.41 11.53
N PHE A 209 -3.68 -2.55 11.09
CA PHE A 209 -3.53 -2.91 9.69
C PHE A 209 -4.26 -4.22 9.39
N ALA A 210 -5.12 -4.21 8.37
CA ALA A 210 -5.90 -5.37 7.95
C ALA A 210 -5.58 -5.71 6.49
N PRO A 211 -4.60 -6.60 6.21
CA PRO A 211 -4.24 -6.98 4.84
C PRO A 211 -5.38 -7.71 4.17
N ALA A 212 -5.56 -7.45 2.87
CA ALA A 212 -6.65 -8.03 2.08
C ALA A 212 -8.04 -7.86 2.73
N TRP A 213 -8.27 -6.77 3.46
CA TRP A 213 -9.55 -6.54 4.11
C TRP A 213 -10.70 -6.67 3.10
N ASN A 214 -11.66 -7.51 3.45
CA ASN A 214 -12.88 -7.74 2.67
C ASN A 214 -12.68 -8.24 1.22
N ILE A 215 -11.51 -8.76 0.87
CA ILE A 215 -11.32 -9.49 -0.39
C ILE A 215 -12.03 -10.86 -0.27
N PRO A 216 -12.90 -11.23 -1.21
CA PRO A 216 -13.62 -12.50 -1.16
C PRO A 216 -12.69 -13.71 -1.02
N ALA A 217 -13.02 -14.61 -0.10
CA ALA A 217 -12.26 -15.83 0.22
C ALA A 217 -10.87 -15.61 0.84
N VAL A 218 -10.49 -14.36 1.14
CA VAL A 218 -9.23 -14.03 1.81
C VAL A 218 -9.55 -13.22 3.06
N SER A 219 -8.98 -13.60 4.21
CA SER A 219 -9.09 -12.81 5.43
C SER A 219 -7.95 -13.19 6.36
N PHE A 220 -7.11 -12.22 6.66
CA PHE A 220 -5.95 -12.40 7.53
C PHE A 220 -6.12 -11.73 8.91
N GLY A 221 -7.27 -11.11 9.16
CA GLY A 221 -7.56 -10.39 10.41
C GLY A 221 -6.96 -8.98 10.43
N GLU A 222 -7.11 -8.34 11.57
CA GLU A 222 -6.52 -7.04 11.89
C GLU A 222 -5.35 -7.23 12.84
N TRP A 223 -4.30 -6.42 12.69
CA TRP A 223 -3.05 -6.50 13.41
C TRP A 223 -2.73 -5.16 14.01
N ASP A 224 -2.36 -5.15 15.29
CA ASP A 224 -1.97 -3.94 15.98
C ASP A 224 -0.61 -3.43 15.49
N CYS A 225 -0.51 -2.10 15.41
CA CYS A 225 0.72 -1.40 15.13
C CYS A 225 1.36 -0.94 16.43
N VAL A 226 2.67 -1.02 16.52
CA VAL A 226 3.40 -0.70 17.76
C VAL A 226 4.28 0.53 17.62
N ARG A 227 4.70 0.87 16.40
CA ARG A 227 5.58 2.01 16.16
C ARG A 227 5.34 2.62 14.78
N ALA A 228 5.38 3.94 14.67
CA ALA A 228 5.28 4.67 13.40
C ALA A 228 6.40 5.71 13.29
N HIS A 229 7.00 5.79 12.10
CA HIS A 229 8.00 6.79 11.78
C HIS A 229 7.64 7.46 10.46
N GLY A 230 7.63 8.80 10.47
CA GLY A 230 7.32 9.62 9.29
C GLY A 230 8.28 10.78 9.15
N VAL A 231 8.30 11.38 7.97
CA VAL A 231 9.11 12.58 7.69
C VAL A 231 8.25 13.83 7.82
N SER A 232 7.11 13.87 7.14
CA SER A 232 6.08 14.89 7.31
C SER A 232 5.00 14.41 8.27
N VAL A 233 4.45 15.32 9.05
CA VAL A 233 3.38 15.05 10.02
C VAL A 233 2.18 15.99 9.84
N GLY A 234 2.13 16.73 8.73
CA GLY A 234 1.01 17.59 8.34
C GLY A 234 -0.29 16.79 8.16
N ASN A 235 -1.43 17.40 8.51
CA ASN A 235 -2.73 16.75 8.42
C ASN A 235 -3.87 17.72 8.08
N PRO A 236 -4.29 17.75 6.83
CA PRO A 236 -3.58 17.24 5.63
C PRO A 236 -2.26 17.97 5.42
N PRO A 237 -1.42 17.53 4.44
CA PRO A 237 -0.26 18.32 4.05
C PRO A 237 -0.68 19.74 3.65
N SER A 238 0.08 20.74 4.12
CA SER A 238 -0.25 22.17 3.93
C SER A 238 0.37 22.79 2.68
N GLY A 239 1.22 22.04 1.97
CA GLY A 239 1.91 22.48 0.77
C GLY A 239 2.55 21.33 0.01
N SER A 240 3.08 21.62 -1.18
CA SER A 240 3.71 20.62 -2.08
C SER A 240 4.90 19.92 -1.42
N ASP A 241 5.75 20.63 -0.69
CA ASP A 241 6.89 20.03 0.04
C ASP A 241 6.41 19.03 1.12
N GLU A 242 5.36 19.37 1.88
CA GLU A 242 4.77 18.44 2.84
C GLU A 242 4.13 17.23 2.13
N ALA A 243 3.42 17.45 1.02
CA ALA A 243 2.78 16.39 0.24
C ALA A 243 3.82 15.43 -0.38
N ALA A 244 4.93 15.95 -0.90
CA ALA A 244 6.03 15.16 -1.45
C ALA A 244 6.76 14.30 -0.40
N ASN A 245 6.69 14.71 0.87
CA ASN A 245 7.31 14.03 2.01
C ASN A 245 6.29 13.31 2.91
N ASP A 246 5.03 13.20 2.47
CA ASP A 246 3.92 12.62 3.22
C ASP A 246 3.97 11.08 3.21
N VAL A 247 5.01 10.53 3.79
CA VAL A 247 5.26 9.08 3.89
C VAL A 247 5.56 8.66 5.32
N ALA A 248 5.05 7.50 5.70
CA ALA A 248 5.35 6.85 6.97
C ALA A 248 5.59 5.35 6.80
N VAL A 249 6.48 4.80 7.60
CA VAL A 249 6.63 3.36 7.82
C VAL A 249 6.12 3.00 9.18
N VAL A 250 5.31 1.96 9.26
CA VAL A 250 4.64 1.55 10.49
C VAL A 250 4.98 0.10 10.79
N GLN A 251 5.41 -0.16 12.02
CA GLN A 251 5.77 -1.49 12.51
C GLN A 251 4.55 -2.19 13.10
N LEU A 252 4.35 -3.41 12.65
CA LEU A 252 3.38 -4.35 13.22
C LEU A 252 3.95 -5.07 14.43
N GLU A 253 3.11 -5.54 15.32
CA GLU A 253 3.52 -6.42 16.41
C GLU A 253 4.09 -7.76 15.92
N THR A 254 3.75 -8.19 14.71
CA THR A 254 4.11 -9.50 14.13
C THR A 254 4.79 -9.39 12.77
N ASN A 255 5.57 -10.41 12.40
CA ASN A 255 6.27 -10.51 11.10
C ASN A 255 5.32 -10.94 9.97
N LEU A 256 4.28 -10.17 9.74
CA LEU A 256 3.23 -10.50 8.78
C LEU A 256 3.75 -10.60 7.33
N GLY A 257 4.75 -9.78 6.99
CA GLY A 257 5.37 -9.78 5.66
C GLY A 257 6.15 -11.05 5.34
N ASP A 258 6.66 -11.78 6.32
CA ASP A 258 7.32 -13.07 6.10
C ASP A 258 6.31 -14.13 5.63
N THR A 259 5.06 -14.00 6.05
CA THR A 259 3.98 -14.93 5.67
C THR A 259 3.27 -14.50 4.39
N LEU A 260 2.91 -13.25 4.26
CA LEU A 260 2.13 -12.74 3.13
C LEU A 260 2.99 -12.27 1.96
N GLY A 261 4.29 -12.06 2.19
CA GLY A 261 5.17 -11.37 1.27
C GLY A 261 5.02 -9.85 1.38
N PHE A 262 5.90 -9.15 0.71
CA PHE A 262 5.90 -7.70 0.69
C PHE A 262 6.41 -7.14 -0.64
N TRP A 263 6.03 -5.91 -0.93
CA TRP A 263 6.40 -5.19 -2.14
C TRP A 263 7.83 -4.67 -2.07
N GLY A 264 8.45 -4.54 -3.24
CA GLY A 264 9.65 -3.73 -3.43
C GLY A 264 9.31 -2.26 -3.55
N TRP A 265 10.33 -1.43 -3.62
CA TRP A 265 10.26 -0.02 -3.92
C TRP A 265 11.17 0.32 -5.09
N ASN A 266 10.74 1.22 -5.96
CA ASN A 266 11.57 1.82 -6.98
C ASN A 266 11.37 3.33 -7.00
N ARG A 267 12.45 4.07 -7.26
CA ARG A 267 12.31 5.49 -7.53
C ARG A 267 11.67 5.68 -8.89
N TYR A 268 10.86 6.70 -9.01
CA TYR A 268 10.30 7.12 -10.27
C TYR A 268 11.40 7.64 -11.22
N HIS A 269 11.11 7.64 -12.49
CA HIS A 269 12.00 8.12 -13.54
C HIS A 269 11.15 8.74 -14.66
N ASP A 270 11.49 9.93 -15.10
CA ASP A 270 10.76 10.74 -16.07
C ASP A 270 10.57 10.03 -17.43
N ASP A 271 11.39 9.02 -17.76
CA ASP A 271 11.16 8.18 -18.95
C ASP A 271 9.83 7.39 -18.88
N TRP A 272 9.12 7.43 -17.75
CA TRP A 272 7.85 6.73 -17.52
C TRP A 272 6.63 7.64 -17.51
N ASP A 273 6.81 8.94 -17.72
CA ASP A 273 5.72 9.91 -17.81
C ASP A 273 4.75 9.52 -18.94
N ASP A 274 3.48 9.80 -18.75
CA ASP A 274 2.38 9.55 -19.70
C ASP A 274 2.22 8.10 -20.16
N VAL A 275 2.85 7.15 -19.48
CA VAL A 275 2.73 5.72 -19.82
C VAL A 275 1.89 4.99 -18.77
N GLY A 276 0.81 4.38 -19.22
CA GLY A 276 -0.13 3.63 -18.38
C GLY A 276 0.46 2.35 -17.78
N TYR A 277 1.51 2.47 -17.00
CA TYR A 277 2.16 1.36 -16.29
C TYR A 277 1.49 1.02 -14.97
N TRP A 278 0.83 2.02 -14.34
CA TRP A 278 0.58 2.01 -12.92
C TRP A 278 -0.78 1.44 -12.57
N THR A 279 -0.84 0.91 -11.38
CA THR A 279 -2.06 0.47 -10.71
C THR A 279 -2.11 1.13 -9.35
N SER A 280 -3.22 1.83 -9.07
CA SER A 280 -3.56 2.32 -7.75
C SER A 280 -4.46 1.31 -7.04
N VAL A 281 -4.25 1.10 -5.73
CA VAL A 281 -5.07 0.20 -4.92
C VAL A 281 -5.34 0.85 -3.57
N GLY A 282 -6.59 0.81 -3.09
CA GLY A 282 -6.91 1.39 -1.80
C GLY A 282 -8.29 1.00 -1.26
N TYR A 283 -8.63 1.61 -0.12
CA TYR A 283 -9.89 1.41 0.61
C TYR A 283 -10.65 2.73 0.73
N PRO A 284 -11.18 3.25 -0.39
CA PRO A 284 -11.82 4.55 -0.40
C PRO A 284 -13.15 4.58 0.35
N GLU A 285 -13.45 5.71 1.00
CA GLU A 285 -14.65 5.88 1.81
C GLU A 285 -15.95 5.86 0.99
N ASP A 286 -15.90 6.23 -0.28
CA ASP A 286 -17.05 6.15 -1.19
C ASP A 286 -17.35 4.72 -1.65
N TRP A 287 -16.45 3.76 -1.35
CA TRP A 287 -16.64 2.31 -1.46
C TRP A 287 -16.42 1.65 -0.08
N PRO A 288 -17.32 1.86 0.88
CA PRO A 288 -17.04 1.55 2.27
C PRO A 288 -16.62 0.08 2.45
N ASP A 289 -15.49 -0.08 3.14
CA ASP A 289 -14.92 -1.38 3.46
C ASP A 289 -14.59 -2.30 2.27
N GLN A 290 -14.50 -1.75 1.06
CA GLN A 290 -14.18 -2.51 -0.13
C GLN A 290 -12.82 -2.12 -0.71
N PRO A 291 -11.96 -3.10 -1.04
CA PRO A 291 -10.73 -2.82 -1.76
C PRO A 291 -11.04 -2.47 -3.21
N VAL A 292 -10.50 -1.36 -3.66
CA VAL A 292 -10.71 -0.83 -5.00
C VAL A 292 -9.39 -0.62 -5.70
N PHE A 293 -9.35 -0.83 -7.01
CA PHE A 293 -8.19 -0.54 -7.83
C PHE A 293 -8.56 0.19 -9.11
N GLU A 294 -7.65 0.97 -9.62
CA GLU A 294 -7.62 1.47 -10.98
C GLU A 294 -6.35 0.97 -11.66
N ASP A 295 -6.41 0.70 -12.95
CA ASP A 295 -5.32 0.07 -13.71
C ASP A 295 -5.05 0.87 -14.99
N ALA A 296 -3.81 0.93 -15.40
CA ALA A 296 -3.31 1.75 -16.49
C ALA A 296 -3.32 3.27 -16.19
N ASP A 297 -3.10 3.59 -14.93
CA ASP A 297 -2.89 4.98 -14.53
C ASP A 297 -1.56 5.49 -15.08
N THR A 298 -1.50 6.80 -15.31
CA THR A 298 -0.29 7.53 -15.71
C THR A 298 0.24 8.36 -14.55
N VAL A 299 1.50 8.67 -14.56
CA VAL A 299 2.08 9.84 -13.91
C VAL A 299 2.25 10.86 -15.00
N GLU A 300 1.72 12.07 -14.84
CA GLU A 300 1.74 13.12 -15.84
C GLU A 300 2.93 14.04 -15.67
N ASP A 301 3.27 14.31 -14.41
CA ASP A 301 4.43 15.12 -14.04
C ASP A 301 5.08 14.62 -12.75
N ALA A 302 6.33 14.99 -12.52
CA ALA A 302 7.14 14.58 -11.40
C ALA A 302 8.02 15.73 -10.89
N ASP A 303 7.52 16.47 -9.91
CA ASP A 303 8.18 17.64 -9.37
C ASP A 303 9.04 17.35 -8.15
N SER A 304 10.26 17.86 -8.17
CA SER A 304 11.14 17.84 -7.00
C SER A 304 10.72 18.94 -6.02
N GLU A 305 10.15 18.54 -4.89
CA GLU A 305 9.69 19.42 -3.84
C GLU A 305 10.55 19.25 -2.58
N GLY A 306 11.43 20.21 -2.35
CA GLY A 306 12.41 20.13 -1.27
C GLY A 306 13.29 18.88 -1.38
N ASP A 307 13.12 17.95 -0.45
CA ASP A 307 13.83 16.67 -0.42
C ASP A 307 12.99 15.49 -0.94
N GLY A 308 11.69 15.69 -1.17
CA GLY A 308 10.74 14.73 -1.71
C GLY A 308 10.60 14.78 -3.21
N LEU A 309 9.73 13.96 -3.74
CA LEU A 309 9.27 13.97 -5.13
C LEU A 309 7.74 13.88 -5.10
N LEU A 310 7.08 14.84 -5.71
CA LEU A 310 5.65 14.85 -5.91
C LEU A 310 5.36 14.28 -7.29
N LEU A 311 4.52 13.25 -7.37
CA LEU A 311 4.05 12.73 -8.66
C LEU A 311 2.59 13.13 -8.84
N GLU A 312 2.26 13.62 -10.02
CA GLU A 312 0.91 14.01 -10.41
C GLU A 312 0.22 12.94 -11.22
N THR A 313 -1.08 12.72 -10.98
CA THR A 313 -1.86 11.68 -11.67
C THR A 313 -3.34 12.00 -11.73
N GLU A 314 -3.99 11.68 -12.85
CA GLU A 314 -5.46 11.67 -13.00
C GLU A 314 -6.14 10.40 -12.44
N ALA A 315 -5.44 9.51 -11.75
CA ALA A 315 -6.07 8.34 -11.15
C ALA A 315 -7.22 8.73 -10.23
N SER A 316 -8.33 7.99 -10.28
CA SER A 316 -9.54 8.29 -9.51
C SER A 316 -9.36 7.93 -8.04
N LEU A 317 -8.86 8.87 -7.25
CA LEU A 317 -8.58 8.69 -5.82
C LEU A 317 -9.63 9.45 -4.97
N THR A 318 -9.95 8.90 -3.80
CA THR A 318 -10.86 9.53 -2.82
C THR A 318 -10.33 9.31 -1.41
N HIS A 319 -10.92 9.97 -0.41
CA HIS A 319 -10.59 9.74 0.99
C HIS A 319 -10.59 8.25 1.32
N GLY A 320 -9.59 7.79 2.08
CA GLY A 320 -9.34 6.39 2.39
C GLY A 320 -8.35 5.72 1.43
N ASN A 321 -8.10 6.26 0.21
CA ASN A 321 -6.97 5.83 -0.61
C ASN A 321 -5.62 6.31 -0.06
N SER A 322 -5.60 7.32 0.81
CA SER A 322 -4.41 7.84 1.47
C SER A 322 -3.51 6.72 2.00
N GLY A 323 -2.23 6.74 1.64
CA GLY A 323 -1.28 5.67 1.97
C GLY A 323 -1.31 4.46 1.03
N GLY A 324 -2.27 4.40 0.11
CA GLY A 324 -2.34 3.37 -0.92
C GLY A 324 -1.17 3.43 -1.90
N PRO A 325 -0.72 2.29 -2.43
CA PRO A 325 0.41 2.24 -3.34
C PRO A 325 0.03 2.67 -4.75
N PHE A 326 0.92 3.39 -5.40
CA PHE A 326 1.00 3.50 -6.84
C PHE A 326 2.10 2.57 -7.31
N CYS A 327 1.76 1.52 -8.06
CA CYS A 327 2.63 0.37 -8.19
C CYS A 327 2.56 -0.28 -9.57
N ALA A 328 3.62 -1.06 -9.90
CA ALA A 328 3.68 -1.88 -11.10
C ALA A 328 4.55 -3.13 -10.89
N TRP A 329 4.47 -4.04 -11.84
CA TRP A 329 5.46 -5.10 -11.99
C TRP A 329 6.67 -4.56 -12.74
N PHE A 330 7.85 -4.86 -12.23
CA PHE A 330 9.12 -4.46 -12.82
C PHE A 330 9.86 -5.66 -13.41
N SER A 331 10.48 -5.45 -14.57
CA SER A 331 11.46 -6.39 -15.10
C SER A 331 12.74 -6.30 -14.29
N THR A 332 13.18 -7.41 -13.74
CA THR A 332 14.46 -7.50 -13.02
C THR A 332 15.26 -8.70 -13.50
N PRO A 333 16.57 -8.78 -13.22
CA PRO A 333 17.38 -9.96 -13.56
C PRO A 333 16.83 -11.27 -12.98
N ASN A 334 16.09 -11.20 -11.87
CA ASN A 334 15.51 -12.35 -11.18
C ASN A 334 14.05 -12.65 -11.61
N GLY A 335 13.56 -11.96 -12.62
CA GLY A 335 12.17 -12.06 -13.09
C GLY A 335 11.29 -10.89 -12.62
N PRO A 336 9.98 -10.96 -12.87
CA PRO A 336 9.04 -9.93 -12.47
C PRO A 336 9.00 -9.72 -10.96
N ASP A 337 9.15 -8.47 -10.51
CA ASP A 337 9.16 -8.05 -9.11
C ASP A 337 8.14 -6.92 -8.90
N PRO A 338 7.17 -7.05 -7.97
CA PRO A 338 6.18 -6.00 -7.75
C PRO A 338 6.79 -4.87 -6.92
N ARG A 339 6.64 -3.64 -7.39
CA ARG A 339 7.22 -2.45 -6.74
C ARG A 339 6.25 -1.31 -6.66
N VAL A 340 6.32 -0.61 -5.53
CA VAL A 340 5.68 0.68 -5.29
C VAL A 340 6.64 1.77 -5.76
N ILE A 341 6.10 2.85 -6.34
CA ILE A 341 6.86 4.04 -6.74
C ILE A 341 6.43 5.30 -5.98
N GLY A 342 5.22 5.31 -5.46
CA GLY A 342 4.63 6.42 -4.73
C GLY A 342 3.49 5.96 -3.85
N VAL A 343 3.10 6.84 -2.94
CA VAL A 343 2.04 6.64 -1.95
C VAL A 343 1.02 7.75 -2.12
N VAL A 344 -0.26 7.42 -2.18
CA VAL A 344 -1.33 8.42 -2.27
C VAL A 344 -1.27 9.35 -1.07
N SER A 345 -1.08 10.63 -1.34
CA SER A 345 -0.94 11.69 -0.34
C SER A 345 -2.13 12.64 -0.33
N SER A 346 -2.25 13.51 -1.31
CA SER A 346 -3.20 14.60 -1.30
C SER A 346 -3.80 14.86 -2.69
N GLN A 347 -4.66 15.85 -2.76
CA GLN A 347 -5.21 16.36 -4.01
C GLN A 347 -4.67 17.76 -4.30
N GLY A 348 -4.61 18.13 -5.58
CA GLY A 348 -4.30 19.47 -6.04
C GLY A 348 -5.45 20.44 -5.80
N ASN A 349 -5.52 20.96 -4.60
CA ASN A 349 -6.23 22.20 -4.31
C ASN A 349 -5.47 22.94 -3.21
N LEU A 350 -4.19 22.99 -3.40
CA LEU A 350 -3.37 23.95 -2.70
C LEU A 350 -3.69 25.26 -3.42
N ASP A 351 -4.30 26.22 -2.75
CA ASP A 351 -4.85 27.52 -3.20
C ASP A 351 -4.12 28.29 -4.33
N VAL A 352 -3.18 27.69 -5.01
CA VAL A 352 -2.27 28.30 -5.98
C VAL A 352 -2.80 28.17 -7.41
N PHE A 353 -3.48 27.07 -7.77
CA PHE A 353 -4.04 26.87 -9.09
C PHE A 353 -5.45 26.25 -9.03
N PRO A 354 -6.52 27.06 -9.06
CA PRO A 354 -7.91 26.56 -9.00
C PRO A 354 -8.35 25.72 -10.20
N GLN A 355 -7.48 25.46 -11.14
CA GLN A 355 -7.75 24.70 -12.37
C GLN A 355 -7.03 23.35 -12.45
N ASP A 356 -6.06 23.08 -11.58
CA ASP A 356 -5.35 21.81 -11.56
C ASP A 356 -6.08 20.84 -10.65
N HIS A 357 -6.59 19.77 -11.25
CA HIS A 357 -7.43 18.78 -10.61
C HIS A 357 -6.68 17.47 -10.33
N ASP A 358 -5.36 17.54 -10.11
CA ASP A 358 -4.52 16.36 -10.01
C ASP A 358 -4.55 15.77 -8.61
N ASN A 359 -4.35 14.47 -8.54
CA ASN A 359 -4.07 13.75 -7.32
C ASN A 359 -2.55 13.58 -7.17
N PHE A 360 -2.06 13.75 -5.96
CA PHE A 360 -0.63 13.75 -5.66
C PHE A 360 -0.19 12.50 -4.91
N LEU A 361 1.02 12.03 -5.29
CA LEU A 361 1.67 10.89 -4.65
C LEU A 361 3.00 11.35 -4.07
N ALA A 362 3.26 10.99 -2.83
CA ALA A 362 4.56 11.16 -2.20
C ALA A 362 5.53 10.07 -2.66
N ALA A 363 6.71 10.44 -3.14
CA ALA A 363 7.66 9.55 -3.78
C ALA A 363 9.14 9.93 -3.54
N GLY A 364 10.03 9.39 -4.34
CA GLY A 364 11.40 9.83 -4.46
C GLY A 364 12.40 9.23 -3.47
N LYS A 365 13.45 10.02 -3.20
CA LYS A 365 14.60 9.53 -2.42
C LYS A 365 14.26 9.38 -0.94
N ILE A 366 13.52 10.31 -0.38
CA ILE A 366 13.17 10.31 1.05
C ILE A 366 12.32 9.08 1.40
N ALA A 367 11.29 8.79 0.61
CA ALA A 367 10.50 7.58 0.77
C ALA A 367 11.37 6.31 0.67
N SER A 368 12.28 6.27 -0.31
CA SER A 368 13.25 5.18 -0.47
C SER A 368 14.13 4.99 0.77
N ASP A 369 14.66 6.09 1.31
CA ASP A 369 15.56 6.04 2.47
C ASP A 369 14.80 5.66 3.75
N LEU A 370 13.55 6.15 3.91
CA LEU A 370 12.68 5.78 5.03
C LEU A 370 12.35 4.28 5.03
N ILE A 371 12.02 3.71 3.87
CA ILE A 371 11.75 2.27 3.74
C ILE A 371 13.00 1.45 4.08
N LYS A 372 14.16 1.83 3.57
CA LYS A 372 15.43 1.14 3.88
C LYS A 372 15.76 1.20 5.36
N TRP A 373 15.60 2.38 5.95
CA TRP A 373 15.81 2.59 7.37
C TRP A 373 14.86 1.74 8.20
N GLY A 374 13.56 1.73 7.86
CA GLY A 374 12.54 0.93 8.54
C GLY A 374 12.82 -0.58 8.47
N ARG A 375 13.25 -1.09 7.31
CA ARG A 375 13.61 -2.50 7.14
C ARG A 375 14.79 -2.96 8.02
N VAL A 376 15.63 -2.05 8.48
CA VAL A 376 16.77 -2.35 9.35
C VAL A 376 16.46 -2.10 10.82
N ASN A 377 15.73 -1.05 11.13
CA ASN A 377 15.54 -0.57 12.51
C ASN A 377 14.20 -0.99 13.15
N MET A 378 13.26 -1.50 12.36
CA MET A 378 11.92 -1.89 12.80
C MET A 378 11.66 -3.39 12.54
N MET A 379 12.65 -4.25 12.80
CA MET A 379 12.54 -5.70 12.65
C MET A 379 11.96 -6.37 13.90
#